data_56aca4b52316704e8ee92f0b5de3feb6
#
_entry.id   56aca4b52316704e8ee92f0b5de3feb6
#
_cell.length_a   1.000
_cell.length_b   1.000
_cell.length_c   1.000
_cell.angle_alpha   90.00
_cell.angle_beta   90.00
_cell.angle_gamma   90.00
#
_symmetry.space_group_name_H-M   'P 1'
#
loop_
_entity.id
_entity.type
_entity.pdbx_description
1 polymer ?
#
loop_
_entity_poly.entity_id
_entity_poly.type
_entity_poly.pdbx_seq_one_letter_code
_entity_poly.pdbx_strand_id
1 'polypeptide(L)' 'MNGFAILMFIFGGCTFLVGLYMLTGHKLRILAWKAAFKGLDKEGWKKVGKGTMVASGIIFLIAVVGWVLGW' A
#
# COMPACT_ATOMS: atom_id res chain seq x y z
N MET A 1 12.86 -8.23 17.90
CA MET A 1 11.77 -7.89 16.99
C MET A 1 10.57 -8.75 17.33
N ASN A 2 9.44 -8.16 17.64
CA ASN A 2 8.24 -8.92 17.98
C ASN A 2 7.33 -9.11 16.74
N GLY A 3 6.26 -9.89 16.89
CA GLY A 3 5.36 -10.19 15.78
C GLY A 3 4.67 -8.98 15.18
N PHE A 4 4.47 -7.91 15.96
CA PHE A 4 3.86 -6.70 15.48
C PHE A 4 4.70 -6.03 14.38
N ALA A 5 6.01 -5.86 14.63
CA ALA A 5 6.90 -5.24 13.65
C ALA A 5 7.00 -6.08 12.37
N ILE A 6 7.06 -7.41 12.50
CA ILE A 6 7.10 -8.32 11.36
C ILE A 6 5.83 -8.18 10.52
N LEU A 7 4.66 -8.18 11.16
CA LEU A 7 3.37 -8.03 10.48
C LEU A 7 3.29 -6.69 9.75
N MET A 8 3.73 -5.60 10.39
CA MET A 8 3.70 -4.28 9.77
C MET A 8 4.64 -4.20 8.58
N PHE A 9 5.82 -4.81 8.64
CA PHE A 9 6.74 -4.85 7.50
C PHE A 9 6.15 -5.62 6.32
N ILE A 10 5.54 -6.78 6.58
CA ILE A 10 4.88 -7.59 5.54
C ILE A 10 3.74 -6.79 4.92
N PHE A 11 2.89 -6.20 5.74
CA PHE A 11 1.74 -5.42 5.27
C PHE A 11 2.20 -4.22 4.44
N GLY A 12 3.18 -3.48 4.92
CA GLY A 12 3.75 -2.34 4.21
C GLY A 12 4.37 -2.75 2.87
N GLY A 13 5.08 -3.87 2.83
CA GLY A 13 5.68 -4.40 1.61
C GLY A 13 4.62 -4.75 0.56
N CYS A 14 3.57 -5.46 0.98
CA CYS A 14 2.46 -5.80 0.10
C CYS A 14 1.75 -4.54 -0.43
N THR A 15 1.50 -3.56 0.44
CA THR A 15 0.87 -2.31 0.06
C THR A 15 1.75 -1.53 -0.91
N PHE A 16 3.06 -1.51 -0.68
CA PHE A 16 4.01 -0.85 -1.57
C PHE A 16 4.01 -1.46 -2.97
N LEU A 17 4.03 -2.80 -3.06
CA LEU A 17 3.99 -3.50 -4.34
C LEU A 17 2.69 -3.21 -5.10
N VAL A 18 1.57 -3.23 -4.39
CA VAL A 18 0.26 -2.88 -4.98
C VAL A 18 0.26 -1.44 -5.47
N GLY A 19 0.79 -0.51 -4.69
CA GLY A 19 0.89 0.89 -5.07
C GLY A 19 1.74 1.10 -6.31
N LEU A 20 2.89 0.44 -6.39
CA LEU A 20 3.76 0.47 -7.56
C LEU A 20 3.05 -0.06 -8.81
N TYR A 21 2.35 -1.19 -8.67
CA TYR A 21 1.60 -1.78 -9.76
C TYR A 21 0.55 -0.81 -10.31
N MET A 22 -0.21 -0.17 -9.43
CA MET A 22 -1.21 0.81 -9.83
C MET A 22 -0.60 2.09 -10.38
N LEU A 23 0.54 2.51 -9.84
CA LEU A 23 1.23 3.73 -10.29
C LEU A 23 1.72 3.61 -11.73
N THR A 24 2.03 2.40 -12.20
CA THR A 24 2.41 2.16 -13.60
C THR A 24 1.22 2.20 -14.56
N GLY A 25 0.01 2.43 -14.04
CA GLY A 25 -1.20 2.53 -14.84
C GLY A 25 -1.92 1.20 -15.06
N HIS A 26 -1.54 0.15 -14.37
CA HIS A 26 -2.22 -1.13 -14.43
C HIS A 26 -3.46 -1.14 -13.54
N LYS A 27 -4.51 -1.81 -14.01
CA LYS A 27 -5.72 -1.99 -13.22
C LYS A 27 -5.58 -3.21 -12.34
N LEU A 28 -5.90 -3.05 -11.05
CA LEU A 28 -5.93 -4.17 -10.12
C LEU A 28 -7.32 -4.80 -10.19
N ARG A 29 -7.39 -6.07 -10.64
CA ARG A 29 -8.68 -6.77 -10.81
C ARG A 29 -9.48 -6.83 -9.53
N ILE A 30 -8.83 -7.07 -8.40
CA ILE A 30 -9.49 -7.17 -7.10
C ILE A 30 -10.13 -5.84 -6.72
N LEU A 31 -9.44 -4.72 -6.93
CA LEU A 31 -9.97 -3.40 -6.63
C LEU A 31 -11.03 -2.95 -7.64
N ALA A 32 -10.94 -3.40 -8.88
CA ALA A 32 -11.93 -3.08 -9.91
C ALA A 32 -13.32 -3.63 -9.58
N TRP A 33 -13.42 -4.63 -8.71
CA TRP A 33 -14.71 -5.17 -8.25
C TRP A 33 -15.44 -4.23 -7.30
N LYS A 34 -14.73 -3.34 -6.62
CA LYS A 34 -15.37 -2.37 -5.73
C LYS A 34 -15.97 -1.25 -6.57
N ALA A 35 -17.20 -0.86 -6.23
CA ALA A 35 -17.92 0.19 -6.96
C ALA A 35 -17.15 1.51 -7.00
N ALA A 36 -16.41 1.83 -5.94
CA ALA A 36 -15.60 3.05 -5.85
C ALA A 36 -14.48 3.10 -6.89
N PHE A 37 -13.98 1.95 -7.33
CA PHE A 37 -12.89 1.87 -8.31
C PHE A 37 -13.38 1.48 -9.70
N LYS A 38 -14.66 1.19 -9.83
CA LYS A 38 -15.27 0.78 -11.10
C LYS A 38 -15.36 2.00 -12.03
N GLY A 39 -14.81 1.87 -13.21
CA GLY A 39 -14.84 2.96 -14.19
C GLY A 39 -13.73 3.99 -14.05
N LEU A 40 -12.75 3.77 -13.16
CA LEU A 40 -11.57 4.63 -13.08
C LEU A 40 -10.76 4.54 -14.38
N ASP A 41 -10.34 5.69 -14.89
CA ASP A 41 -9.42 5.76 -16.00
C ASP A 41 -7.97 5.53 -15.55
N LYS A 42 -7.04 5.58 -16.51
CA LYS A 42 -5.63 5.37 -16.22
C LYS A 42 -5.07 6.39 -15.21
N GLU A 43 -5.51 7.64 -15.30
CA GLU A 43 -5.08 8.67 -14.35
C GLU A 43 -5.64 8.45 -12.96
N GLY A 44 -6.89 8.02 -12.86
CA GLY A 44 -7.51 7.67 -11.58
C GLY A 44 -6.75 6.56 -10.87
N TRP A 45 -6.37 5.51 -11.60
CA TRP A 45 -5.57 4.42 -11.05
C TRP A 45 -4.18 4.87 -10.60
N LYS A 46 -3.56 5.81 -11.34
CA LYS A 46 -2.27 6.38 -10.93
C LYS A 46 -2.40 7.16 -9.62
N LYS A 47 -3.47 7.92 -9.45
CA LYS A 47 -3.72 8.65 -8.21
C LYS A 47 -3.92 7.70 -7.03
N VAL A 48 -4.67 6.63 -7.23
CA VAL A 48 -4.87 5.60 -6.20
C VAL A 48 -3.53 4.94 -5.85
N GLY A 49 -2.72 4.63 -6.85
CA GLY A 49 -1.38 4.07 -6.64
C GLY A 49 -0.48 4.98 -5.82
N LYS A 50 -0.50 6.27 -6.13
CA LYS A 50 0.28 7.28 -5.40
C LYS A 50 -0.16 7.34 -3.93
N GLY A 51 -1.48 7.37 -3.67
CA GLY A 51 -2.01 7.35 -2.31
C GLY A 51 -1.63 6.08 -1.57
N THR A 52 -1.68 4.93 -2.25
CA THR A 52 -1.27 3.65 -1.67
C THR A 52 0.20 3.65 -1.31
N MET A 53 1.07 4.23 -2.15
CA MET A 53 2.50 4.33 -1.84
C MET A 53 2.75 5.22 -0.62
N VAL A 54 2.05 6.33 -0.50
CA VAL A 54 2.16 7.20 0.67
C VAL A 54 1.72 6.46 1.93
N ALA A 55 0.61 5.74 1.87
CA ALA A 55 0.13 4.92 2.98
C ALA A 55 1.15 3.86 3.38
N SER A 56 1.77 3.20 2.41
CA SER A 56 2.80 2.19 2.67
C SER A 56 4.02 2.81 3.34
N GLY A 57 4.42 4.01 2.93
CA GLY A 57 5.51 4.75 3.58
C GLY A 57 5.22 5.03 5.05
N ILE A 58 3.99 5.42 5.37
CA ILE A 58 3.55 5.63 6.74
C ILE A 58 3.60 4.32 7.53
N ILE A 59 3.13 3.22 6.93
CA ILE A 59 3.17 1.90 7.57
C ILE A 59 4.61 1.48 7.88
N PHE A 60 5.54 1.68 6.94
CA PHE A 60 6.95 1.39 7.16
C PHE A 60 7.55 2.24 8.27
N LEU A 61 7.19 3.53 8.32
CA LEU A 61 7.62 4.41 9.40
C LEU A 61 7.16 3.90 10.77
N ILE A 62 5.90 3.52 10.88
CA ILE A 62 5.35 2.95 12.12
C ILE A 62 6.09 1.66 12.48
N ALA A 63 6.38 0.80 11.50
CA ALA A 63 7.09 -0.44 11.73
C ALA A 63 8.51 -0.20 12.25
N VAL A 64 9.22 0.77 11.67
CA VAL A 64 10.58 1.11 12.11
C VAL A 64 10.57 1.67 13.52
N VAL A 65 9.65 2.59 13.80
CA VAL A 65 9.49 3.17 15.14
C VAL A 65 9.17 2.08 16.16
N GLY A 66 8.25 1.19 15.83
CA GLY A 66 7.90 0.07 16.70
C GLY A 66 9.08 -0.85 16.97
N TRP A 67 9.89 -1.11 15.94
CA TRP A 67 11.09 -1.94 16.08
C TRP A 67 12.11 -1.26 17.00
N VAL A 68 12.39 0.01 16.79
CA VAL A 68 13.35 0.77 17.60
C VAL A 68 12.88 0.86 19.07
N LEU A 69 11.58 1.05 19.28
CA LEU A 69 11.01 1.10 20.63
C LEU A 69 10.80 -0.27 21.28
N GLY A 70 11.06 -1.35 20.57
CA GLY A 70 10.92 -2.70 21.09
C GLY A 70 9.49 -3.22 21.13
N TRP A 71 8.62 -2.70 20.29
CA TRP A 71 7.23 -3.21 20.19
C TRP A 71 7.17 -4.58 19.53
#